data_833e355188829c5467b3f91b533ef5db
#
_entry.id   833e355188829c5467b3f91b533ef5db
#
_cell.length_a   1.000
_cell.length_b   1.000
_cell.length_c   1.000
_cell.angle_alpha   90.00
_cell.angle_beta   90.00
_cell.angle_gamma   90.00
#
_symmetry.space_group_name_H-M   'P 1'
#
loop_
_entity.id
_entity.type
_entity.pdbx_description
1 polymer ?
#
loop_
_entity_poly.entity_id
_entity_poly.type
_entity_poly.pdbx_seq_one_letter_code
_entity_poly.pdbx_strand_id
1 'polypeptide(L)'
;VDNRKSIKNSILKSEFVKTKIKSMATAGYSGTPLIKKLGILPDMKLLLLNKPENYFDLLETNISNQLCSQNEVPGLIHLFVKNNKEFENEMKKIKPVISKNPKIIIWVSWYKKAAGIVTDITEYVMRNYALKNGLVYIKVCAVSDIWSGLKLVVPVNLR
;
A
#
# COMPACT_ATOMS: atom_id res chain seq x y z
N VAL A 1 -5.29 -45.72 -7.68
CA VAL A 1 -5.61 -45.49 -6.27
C VAL A 1 -4.74 -44.41 -5.67
N ASP A 2 -3.46 -44.39 -6.01
CA ASP A 2 -2.53 -43.35 -5.49
C ASP A 2 -2.78 -41.99 -6.06
N ASN A 3 -3.25 -41.88 -7.28
CA ASN A 3 -3.62 -40.62 -7.90
C ASN A 3 -4.77 -39.90 -7.18
N ARG A 4 -5.73 -40.63 -6.65
CA ARG A 4 -6.86 -40.05 -5.92
C ARG A 4 -6.42 -39.47 -4.57
N LYS A 5 -5.52 -40.14 -3.86
CA LYS A 5 -4.95 -39.65 -2.61
C LYS A 5 -4.06 -38.40 -2.84
N SER A 6 -3.26 -38.42 -3.90
CA SER A 6 -2.41 -37.28 -4.27
C SER A 6 -3.24 -36.04 -4.64
N ILE A 7 -4.31 -36.20 -5.40
CA ILE A 7 -5.23 -35.11 -5.77
C ILE A 7 -5.96 -34.56 -4.55
N LYS A 8 -6.47 -35.43 -3.65
CA LYS A 8 -7.10 -35.00 -2.42
C LYS A 8 -6.15 -34.23 -1.53
N ASN A 9 -4.91 -34.66 -1.38
CA ASN A 9 -3.90 -33.97 -0.60
C ASN A 9 -3.52 -32.60 -1.18
N SER A 10 -3.47 -32.50 -2.52
CA SER A 10 -3.22 -31.25 -3.21
C SER A 10 -4.36 -30.25 -3.02
N ILE A 11 -5.62 -30.73 -3.12
CA ILE A 11 -6.82 -29.91 -2.89
C ILE A 11 -6.88 -29.46 -1.42
N LEU A 12 -6.61 -30.36 -0.47
CA LEU A 12 -6.60 -30.03 0.95
C LEU A 12 -5.53 -28.99 1.29
N LYS A 13 -4.34 -29.08 0.72
CA LYS A 13 -3.29 -28.06 0.88
C LYS A 13 -3.71 -26.72 0.31
N SER A 14 -4.33 -26.71 -0.86
CA SER A 14 -4.84 -25.48 -1.49
C SER A 14 -5.93 -24.84 -0.65
N GLU A 15 -6.88 -25.63 -0.14
CA GLU A 15 -7.94 -25.12 0.75
C GLU A 15 -7.39 -24.66 2.09
N PHE A 16 -6.40 -25.35 2.65
CA PHE A 16 -5.74 -24.94 3.87
C PHE A 16 -5.04 -23.59 3.72
N VAL A 17 -4.33 -23.36 2.61
CA VAL A 17 -3.71 -22.08 2.30
C VAL A 17 -4.77 -20.99 2.15
N LYS A 18 -5.86 -21.25 1.47
CA LYS A 18 -6.99 -20.32 1.33
C LYS A 18 -7.63 -19.99 2.69
N THR A 19 -7.82 -20.99 3.53
CA THR A 19 -8.37 -20.79 4.89
C THR A 19 -7.41 -19.99 5.75
N LYS A 20 -6.11 -20.24 5.66
CA LYS A 20 -5.09 -19.48 6.38
C LYS A 20 -5.07 -18.02 5.94
N ILE A 21 -5.17 -17.76 4.64
CA ILE A 21 -5.28 -16.40 4.08
C ILE A 21 -6.56 -15.74 4.59
N LYS A 22 -7.69 -16.44 4.61
CA LYS A 22 -8.95 -15.93 5.17
C LYS A 22 -8.86 -15.62 6.66
N SER A 23 -8.23 -16.48 7.46
CA SER A 23 -8.09 -16.23 8.90
C SER A 23 -7.15 -15.05 9.18
N MET A 24 -6.11 -14.85 8.39
CA MET A 24 -5.29 -13.64 8.42
C MET A 24 -6.09 -12.42 7.98
N ALA A 25 -7.00 -12.58 7.02
CA ALA A 25 -7.90 -11.52 6.56
C ALA A 25 -8.87 -11.06 7.67
N THR A 26 -9.38 -11.97 8.52
CA THR A 26 -10.30 -11.60 9.61
C THR A 26 -9.64 -10.80 10.72
N ALA A 27 -8.31 -10.82 10.82
CA ALA A 27 -7.54 -10.01 11.78
C ALA A 27 -7.18 -8.61 11.23
N GLY A 28 -8.11 -7.95 10.52
CA GLY A 28 -7.93 -6.63 9.94
C GLY A 28 -7.74 -6.61 8.42
N TYR A 29 -7.89 -7.75 7.77
CA TYR A 29 -7.78 -7.90 6.32
C TYR A 29 -9.18 -8.14 5.72
N SER A 30 -9.61 -7.29 4.80
CA SER A 30 -10.99 -7.29 4.30
C SER A 30 -11.30 -8.30 3.20
N GLY A 31 -10.32 -9.08 2.72
CA GLY A 31 -10.47 -9.97 1.57
C GLY A 31 -10.53 -9.28 0.20
N THR A 32 -10.63 -7.96 0.17
CA THR A 32 -10.56 -7.18 -1.07
C THR A 32 -9.14 -7.23 -1.64
N PRO A 33 -8.95 -7.46 -2.94
CA PRO A 33 -7.63 -7.41 -3.55
C PRO A 33 -6.92 -6.08 -3.29
N LEU A 34 -5.62 -6.12 -3.01
CA LEU A 34 -4.86 -4.93 -2.66
C LEU A 34 -4.91 -3.86 -3.75
N ILE A 35 -4.85 -4.25 -5.01
CA ILE A 35 -4.93 -3.32 -6.14
C ILE A 35 -6.21 -2.47 -6.10
N LYS A 36 -7.33 -3.07 -5.68
CA LYS A 36 -8.60 -2.36 -5.49
C LYS A 36 -8.60 -1.50 -4.24
N LYS A 37 -8.03 -1.99 -3.14
CA LYS A 37 -7.91 -1.22 -1.90
C LYS A 37 -7.15 0.07 -2.12
N LEU A 38 -6.07 0.01 -2.89
CA LEU A 38 -5.23 1.17 -3.19
C LEU A 38 -5.87 2.10 -4.21
N GLY A 39 -6.87 1.65 -4.97
CA GLY A 39 -7.52 2.43 -6.01
C GLY A 39 -6.69 2.55 -7.27
N ILE A 40 -5.86 1.56 -7.57
CA ILE A 40 -5.05 1.53 -8.78
C ILE A 40 -5.92 1.14 -9.96
N LEU A 41 -6.03 2.05 -10.93
CA LEU A 41 -6.77 1.84 -12.18
C LEU A 41 -5.82 1.49 -13.33
N PRO A 42 -6.29 0.76 -14.37
CA PRO A 42 -5.41 0.28 -15.44
C PRO A 42 -4.66 1.35 -16.24
N ASP A 43 -5.23 2.55 -16.34
CA ASP A 43 -4.65 3.68 -17.07
C ASP A 43 -3.86 4.65 -16.20
N MET A 44 -3.80 4.38 -14.90
CA MET A 44 -3.17 5.25 -13.92
C MET A 44 -1.65 5.07 -13.94
N LYS A 45 -0.92 6.19 -13.91
CA LYS A 45 0.53 6.18 -13.72
C LYS A 45 0.89 6.22 -12.24
N LEU A 46 1.88 5.43 -11.86
CA LEU A 46 2.25 5.20 -10.47
C LEU A 46 3.70 5.59 -10.21
N LEU A 47 3.92 6.22 -9.07
CA LEU A 47 5.24 6.43 -8.51
C LEU A 47 5.39 5.58 -7.25
N LEU A 48 6.28 4.61 -7.29
CA LEU A 48 6.56 3.71 -6.16
C LEU A 48 7.89 4.11 -5.53
N LEU A 49 7.87 4.44 -4.25
CA LEU A 49 9.05 4.87 -3.50
C LEU A 49 9.34 3.88 -2.37
N ASN A 50 10.56 3.35 -2.36
CA ASN A 50 11.03 2.40 -1.36
C ASN A 50 10.16 1.13 -1.27
N LYS A 51 9.59 0.70 -2.39
CA LYS A 51 8.71 -0.48 -2.41
C LYS A 51 9.46 -1.74 -1.99
N PRO A 52 8.80 -2.66 -1.26
CA PRO A 52 9.38 -3.97 -0.99
C PRO A 52 9.54 -4.77 -2.29
N GLU A 53 10.50 -5.70 -2.31
CA GLU A 53 10.79 -6.51 -3.49
C GLU A 53 9.59 -7.32 -3.98
N ASN A 54 8.74 -7.76 -3.05
CA ASN A 54 7.54 -8.55 -3.35
C ASN A 54 6.29 -7.70 -3.64
N TYR A 55 6.45 -6.42 -3.98
CA TYR A 55 5.32 -5.50 -4.16
C TYR A 55 4.30 -6.01 -5.19
N PHE A 56 4.77 -6.46 -6.35
CA PHE A 56 3.86 -6.97 -7.39
C PHE A 56 3.19 -8.29 -6.99
N ASP A 57 3.85 -9.09 -6.18
CA ASP A 57 3.25 -10.31 -5.60
C ASP A 57 2.11 -9.94 -4.64
N LEU A 58 2.29 -8.88 -3.85
CA LEU A 58 1.23 -8.35 -2.97
C LEU A 58 0.02 -7.86 -3.77
N LEU A 59 0.25 -7.27 -4.94
CA LEU A 59 -0.81 -6.83 -5.84
C LEU A 59 -1.42 -7.97 -6.66
N GLU A 60 -0.79 -9.13 -6.69
CA GLU A 60 -1.16 -10.27 -7.53
C GLU A 60 -1.17 -9.92 -9.04
N THR A 61 -0.48 -8.85 -9.41
CA THR A 61 -0.44 -8.33 -10.77
C THR A 61 0.86 -7.57 -11.00
N ASN A 62 1.49 -7.80 -12.15
CA ASN A 62 2.65 -7.01 -12.55
C ASN A 62 2.16 -5.75 -13.27
N ILE A 63 2.35 -4.59 -12.62
CA ILE A 63 1.96 -3.29 -13.14
C ILE A 63 3.17 -2.44 -13.54
N SER A 64 4.28 -3.07 -13.89
CA SER A 64 5.50 -2.36 -14.28
C SER A 64 5.30 -1.41 -15.45
N ASN A 65 4.35 -1.70 -16.34
CA ASN A 65 3.98 -0.83 -17.46
C ASN A 65 3.23 0.45 -17.03
N GLN A 66 2.77 0.52 -15.78
CA GLN A 66 2.10 1.69 -15.23
C GLN A 66 3.05 2.60 -14.44
N LEU A 67 4.30 2.20 -14.27
CA LEU A 67 5.27 3.03 -13.55
C LEU A 67 5.61 4.29 -14.32
N CYS A 68 5.64 5.43 -13.61
CA CYS A 68 6.00 6.71 -14.18
C CYS A 68 7.45 6.74 -14.69
N SER A 69 7.66 7.33 -15.86
CA SER A 69 8.95 7.83 -16.29
C SER A 69 9.24 9.19 -15.60
N GLN A 70 10.47 9.69 -15.73
CA GLN A 70 10.89 10.95 -15.11
C GLN A 70 10.04 12.17 -15.53
N ASN A 71 9.45 12.13 -16.71
CA ASN A 71 8.69 13.23 -17.27
C ASN A 71 7.17 13.09 -17.11
N GLU A 72 6.71 12.00 -16.54
CA GLU A 72 5.29 11.76 -16.31
C GLU A 72 4.86 12.20 -14.92
N VAL A 73 3.63 12.67 -14.80
CA VAL A 73 3.02 13.03 -13.51
C VAL A 73 2.18 11.85 -13.03
N PRO A 74 2.46 11.28 -11.84
CA PRO A 74 1.70 10.15 -11.35
C PRO A 74 0.29 10.54 -10.92
N GLY A 75 -0.64 9.60 -11.05
CA GLY A 75 -1.97 9.69 -10.46
C GLY A 75 -2.02 9.10 -9.05
N LEU A 76 -1.05 8.27 -8.70
CA LEU A 76 -0.92 7.66 -7.39
C LEU A 76 0.56 7.51 -7.01
N ILE A 77 0.87 7.85 -5.78
CA ILE A 77 2.18 7.58 -5.16
C ILE A 77 1.97 6.54 -4.08
N HIS A 78 2.78 5.49 -4.06
CA HIS A 78 2.85 4.57 -2.94
C HIS A 78 4.26 4.62 -2.34
N LEU A 79 4.34 5.11 -1.12
CA LEU A 79 5.56 5.38 -0.40
C LEU A 79 5.67 4.43 0.78
N PHE A 80 6.81 3.74 0.91
CA PHE A 80 7.11 2.88 2.05
C PHE A 80 8.16 3.54 2.93
N VAL A 81 7.89 3.65 4.22
CA VAL A 81 8.77 4.31 5.18
C VAL A 81 9.00 3.44 6.41
N LYS A 82 10.22 3.47 6.93
CA LYS A 82 10.63 2.64 8.07
C LYS A 82 10.71 3.43 9.38
N ASN A 83 10.80 4.75 9.30
CA ASN A 83 10.91 5.64 10.47
C ASN A 83 10.43 7.04 10.13
N ASN A 84 10.29 7.89 11.14
CA ASN A 84 9.82 9.27 10.98
C ASN A 84 10.71 10.11 10.09
N LYS A 85 12.02 9.99 10.23
CA LYS A 85 12.96 10.77 9.43
C LYS A 85 12.82 10.46 7.94
N GLU A 86 12.72 9.19 7.59
CA GLU A 86 12.49 8.74 6.20
C GLU A 86 11.15 9.26 5.69
N PHE A 87 10.10 9.17 6.50
CA PHE A 87 8.78 9.70 6.17
C PHE A 87 8.82 11.19 5.83
N GLU A 88 9.40 12.01 6.70
CA GLU A 88 9.48 13.44 6.46
C GLU A 88 10.31 13.78 5.23
N ASN A 89 11.44 13.11 5.03
CA ASN A 89 12.29 13.33 3.87
C ASN A 89 11.58 13.00 2.57
N GLU A 90 10.90 11.86 2.52
CA GLU A 90 10.17 11.43 1.32
C GLU A 90 8.96 12.33 1.05
N MET A 91 8.24 12.77 2.08
CA MET A 91 7.12 13.69 1.91
C MET A 91 7.58 15.04 1.35
N LYS A 92 8.74 15.54 1.77
CA LYS A 92 9.33 16.76 1.20
C LYS A 92 9.67 16.59 -0.28
N LYS A 93 10.23 15.44 -0.66
CA LYS A 93 10.59 15.15 -2.06
C LYS A 93 9.38 15.09 -2.98
N ILE A 94 8.25 14.55 -2.52
CA ILE A 94 7.05 14.43 -3.35
C ILE A 94 6.20 15.69 -3.39
N LYS A 95 6.48 16.68 -2.56
CA LYS A 95 5.70 17.93 -2.52
C LYS A 95 5.56 18.61 -3.88
N PRO A 96 6.63 18.77 -4.70
CA PRO A 96 6.48 19.31 -6.06
C PRO A 96 5.62 18.45 -6.98
N VAL A 97 5.66 17.13 -6.79
CA VAL A 97 4.84 16.19 -7.58
C VAL A 97 3.36 16.37 -7.26
N ILE A 98 3.02 16.52 -5.98
CA ILE A 98 1.66 16.80 -5.53
C ILE A 98 1.14 18.12 -6.13
N SER A 99 1.97 19.13 -6.20
CA SER A 99 1.60 20.43 -6.77
C SER A 99 1.24 20.35 -8.25
N LYS A 100 1.83 19.43 -8.99
CA LYS A 100 1.54 19.21 -10.41
C LYS A 100 0.21 18.50 -10.65
N ASN A 101 -0.26 17.72 -9.68
CA ASN A 101 -1.52 17.00 -9.76
C ASN A 101 -2.23 16.99 -8.40
N PRO A 102 -3.05 18.02 -8.11
CA PRO A 102 -3.78 18.08 -6.83
C PRO A 102 -4.81 16.97 -6.62
N LYS A 103 -5.14 16.20 -7.66
CA LYS A 103 -6.03 15.03 -7.55
C LYS A 103 -5.29 13.74 -7.22
N ILE A 104 -4.00 13.81 -7.00
CA ILE A 104 -3.15 12.65 -6.73
C ILE A 104 -3.59 11.91 -5.46
N ILE A 105 -3.48 10.60 -5.49
CA ILE A 105 -3.66 9.73 -4.33
C ILE A 105 -2.28 9.39 -3.79
N ILE A 106 -2.09 9.55 -2.48
CA ILE A 106 -0.83 9.22 -1.81
C ILE A 106 -1.12 8.13 -0.78
N TRP A 107 -0.44 7.01 -0.94
CA TRP A 107 -0.42 5.96 0.07
C TRP A 107 0.93 5.96 0.77
N VAL A 108 0.90 6.05 2.09
CA VAL A 108 2.09 5.91 2.93
C VAL A 108 1.97 4.59 3.68
N SER A 109 2.90 3.69 3.47
CA SER A 109 2.95 2.42 4.19
C SER A 109 4.07 2.42 5.21
N TRP A 110 3.76 1.90 6.39
CA TRP A 110 4.70 1.75 7.51
C TRP A 110 4.52 0.39 8.16
N TYR A 111 5.47 -0.01 8.98
CA TYR A 111 5.43 -1.30 9.66
C TYR A 111 4.26 -1.39 10.63
N LYS A 112 3.48 -2.47 10.51
CA LYS A 112 2.45 -2.81 11.48
C LYS A 112 3.08 -3.04 12.84
N LYS A 113 2.39 -2.58 13.88
CA LYS A 113 2.75 -2.88 15.26
C LYS A 113 2.86 -4.39 15.51
N ALA A 114 1.94 -5.16 14.96
CA ALA A 114 1.90 -6.62 15.06
C ALA A 114 3.10 -7.32 14.38
N ALA A 115 3.81 -6.65 13.48
CA ALA A 115 5.00 -7.21 12.82
C ALA A 115 6.22 -7.30 13.75
N GLY A 116 6.19 -6.61 14.90
CA GLY A 116 7.27 -6.63 15.87
C GLY A 116 8.56 -5.94 15.43
N ILE A 117 8.50 -5.16 14.36
CA ILE A 117 9.65 -4.40 13.83
C ILE A 117 9.70 -3.05 14.54
N VAL A 118 10.87 -2.71 15.08
CA VAL A 118 11.07 -1.44 15.79
C VAL A 118 10.97 -0.26 14.82
N THR A 119 10.09 0.70 15.15
CA THR A 119 9.93 1.94 14.41
C THR A 119 9.37 3.02 15.33
N ASP A 120 9.75 4.27 15.08
CA ASP A 120 9.19 5.44 15.76
C ASP A 120 8.01 6.07 15.01
N ILE A 121 7.66 5.53 13.82
CA ILE A 121 6.56 6.06 13.03
C ILE A 121 5.22 5.48 13.51
N THR A 122 4.23 6.36 13.63
CA THR A 122 2.86 6.02 14.01
C THR A 122 1.88 6.68 13.07
N GLU A 123 0.67 6.13 13.00
CA GLU A 123 -0.44 6.75 12.26
C GLU A 123 -0.70 8.19 12.71
N TYR A 124 -0.64 8.42 14.01
CA TYR A 124 -0.83 9.75 14.60
C TYR A 124 0.15 10.78 14.07
N VAL A 125 1.44 10.43 14.02
CA VAL A 125 2.49 11.32 13.51
C VAL A 125 2.25 11.66 12.04
N MET A 126 1.88 10.68 11.23
CA MET A 126 1.61 10.88 9.81
C MET A 126 0.37 11.73 9.57
N ARG A 127 -0.69 11.54 10.35
CA ARG A 127 -1.92 12.35 10.27
C ARG A 127 -1.63 13.81 10.60
N ASN A 128 -0.88 14.06 11.67
CA ASN A 128 -0.50 15.42 12.06
C ASN A 128 0.35 16.11 11.00
N TYR A 129 1.31 15.41 10.45
CA TYR A 129 2.13 15.92 9.36
C TYR A 129 1.26 16.30 8.16
N ALA A 130 0.36 15.43 7.76
CA ALA A 130 -0.53 15.66 6.63
C ALA A 130 -1.35 16.93 6.81
N LEU A 131 -1.99 17.10 7.96
CA LEU A 131 -2.82 18.27 8.26
C LEU A 131 -2.00 19.57 8.23
N LYS A 132 -0.77 19.55 8.73
CA LYS A 132 0.13 20.70 8.71
C LYS A 132 0.64 21.05 7.30
N ASN A 133 0.57 20.11 6.36
CA ASN A 133 1.11 20.24 5.01
C ASN A 133 0.03 20.25 3.92
N GLY A 134 -1.20 20.60 4.29
CA GLY A 134 -2.28 20.77 3.32
C GLY A 134 -2.84 19.47 2.75
N LEU A 135 -2.71 18.37 3.47
CA LEU A 135 -3.25 17.07 3.11
C LEU A 135 -4.26 16.60 4.15
N VAL A 136 -5.16 15.74 3.74
CA VAL A 136 -6.09 15.05 4.65
C VAL A 136 -5.95 13.55 4.50
N TYR A 137 -6.11 12.84 5.60
CA TYR A 137 -6.15 11.38 5.60
C TYR A 137 -7.58 10.89 5.35
N ILE A 138 -7.71 9.84 4.56
CA ILE A 138 -9.00 9.29 4.14
C ILE A 138 -9.30 7.98 4.86
N LYS A 139 -8.35 7.06 4.84
CA LYS A 139 -8.53 5.73 5.43
C LYS A 139 -7.20 5.04 5.67
N VAL A 140 -7.24 4.02 6.50
CA VAL A 140 -6.14 3.09 6.75
C VAL A 140 -6.56 1.72 6.22
N CYS A 141 -5.64 1.00 5.62
CA CYS A 141 -5.84 -0.39 5.22
C CYS A 141 -4.62 -1.25 5.52
N ALA A 142 -4.82 -2.56 5.59
CA ALA A 142 -3.73 -3.51 5.59
C ALA A 142 -3.18 -3.66 4.17
N VAL A 143 -1.88 -3.49 4.01
CA VAL A 143 -1.18 -3.72 2.73
C VAL A 143 -0.65 -5.15 2.68
N SER A 144 -0.08 -5.62 3.78
CA SER A 144 0.42 -6.99 3.93
C SER A 144 0.45 -7.37 5.41
N ASP A 145 1.06 -8.51 5.73
CA ASP A 145 1.27 -8.95 7.11
C ASP A 145 2.15 -7.99 7.91
N ILE A 146 3.04 -7.27 7.22
CA ILE A 146 4.01 -6.39 7.87
C ILE A 146 3.77 -4.90 7.60
N TRP A 147 2.96 -4.55 6.61
CA TRP A 147 2.72 -3.17 6.20
C TRP A 147 1.28 -2.74 6.38
N SER A 148 1.09 -1.59 7.01
CA SER A 148 -0.17 -0.82 6.99
C SER A 148 -0.06 0.30 5.97
N GLY A 149 -1.18 0.78 5.46
CA GLY A 149 -1.24 1.91 4.53
C GLY A 149 -2.20 2.99 4.99
N LEU A 150 -1.79 4.25 4.86
CA LEU A 150 -2.61 5.44 5.12
C LEU A 150 -2.80 6.19 3.80
N LYS A 151 -4.04 6.42 3.41
CA LYS A 151 -4.39 7.19 2.22
C LYS A 151 -4.47 8.67 2.54
N LEU A 152 -3.69 9.47 1.82
CA LEU A 152 -3.67 10.92 1.90
C LEU A 152 -4.10 11.51 0.55
N VAL A 153 -4.83 12.63 0.62
CA VAL A 153 -5.23 13.40 -0.57
C VAL A 153 -5.16 14.90 -0.27
N VAL A 154 -5.10 15.70 -1.31
CA VAL A 154 -5.30 17.14 -1.18
C VAL A 154 -6.80 17.38 -0.98
N PRO A 155 -7.21 18.17 0.02
CA PRO A 155 -8.63 18.50 0.22
C PRO A 155 -9.27 19.08 -1.03
N VAL A 156 -10.54 18.75 -1.29
CA VAL A 156 -11.25 19.18 -2.50
C VAL A 156 -11.22 20.69 -2.69
N ASN A 157 -11.35 21.44 -1.60
CA ASN A 157 -11.34 22.92 -1.64
C ASN A 157 -9.96 23.54 -1.92
N LEU A 158 -8.90 22.73 -1.93
CA LEU A 158 -7.52 23.17 -2.23
C LEU A 158 -7.00 22.66 -3.58
N ARG A 159 -7.83 21.96 -4.32
CA ARG A 159 -7.45 21.41 -5.65
C ARG A 159 -7.50 22.45 -6.75
#